data_aad6b775569bca5661ae497800092716
#
_entry.id   aad6b775569bca5661ae497800092716
#
_cell.length_a   1.000
_cell.length_b   1.000
_cell.length_c   1.000
_cell.angle_alpha   90.00
_cell.angle_beta   90.00
_cell.angle_gamma   90.00
#
_symmetry.space_group_name_H-M   'P 1'
#
loop_
_entity.id
_entity.type
_entity.pdbx_description
1 polymer ?
#
loop_
_entity_poly.entity_id
_entity_poly.type
_entity_poly.pdbx_seq_one_letter_code
_entity_poly.pdbx_strand_id
1 'polypeptide(L)'
;MANTSDIRNGLCIRYNHDIYKIVEFLHVKPGKGPAFVRTKLKSVTTGKVIDNTFSAGHKIDDVRVETHKFQFLYNDGDTYHFMNTDDYSQIELQKNTLDRPELMKEGEVVTVLINTEDGLPLSVEMPASVILEVTHTEPGVKGNTATNATKPATVETGATVNVPLFINEGDKIKVETEKGTYKERVKE
;
A
#
# COMPACT_ATOMS: atom_id res chain seq x y z
N MET A 1 -4.85 25.92 -7.60
CA MET A 1 -4.34 25.42 -8.89
C MET A 1 -2.82 25.55 -8.86
N ALA A 2 -2.14 24.45 -8.90
CA ALA A 2 -0.68 24.36 -8.98
C ALA A 2 -0.22 24.47 -10.46
N ASN A 3 1.08 24.56 -10.66
CA ASN A 3 1.68 24.48 -11.99
C ASN A 3 2.87 23.48 -11.94
N THR A 4 3.54 23.28 -13.07
CA THR A 4 4.64 22.31 -13.13
C THR A 4 5.84 22.62 -12.24
N SER A 5 6.00 23.88 -11.74
CA SER A 5 7.06 24.19 -10.76
C SER A 5 6.74 23.69 -9.35
N ASP A 6 5.48 23.42 -9.07
CA ASP A 6 4.98 22.93 -7.76
C ASP A 6 5.02 21.40 -7.66
N ILE A 7 5.39 20.71 -8.75
CA ILE A 7 5.50 19.26 -8.79
C ILE A 7 6.54 18.78 -7.79
N ARG A 8 6.11 17.86 -6.92
CA ARG A 8 6.95 17.17 -5.92
C ARG A 8 6.41 15.76 -5.69
N ASN A 9 7.23 14.89 -5.16
CA ASN A 9 6.78 13.56 -4.75
C ASN A 9 5.72 13.67 -3.65
N GLY A 10 4.65 12.89 -3.79
CA GLY A 10 3.51 12.90 -2.87
C GLY A 10 2.42 13.90 -3.22
N LEU A 11 2.63 14.83 -4.17
CA LEU A 11 1.56 15.70 -4.65
C LEU A 11 0.47 14.88 -5.33
N CYS A 12 -0.78 15.05 -4.90
CA CYS A 12 -1.94 14.45 -5.53
C CYS A 12 -2.53 15.43 -6.55
N ILE A 13 -2.86 14.90 -7.72
CA ILE A 13 -3.40 15.67 -8.84
C ILE A 13 -4.59 14.96 -9.46
N ARG A 14 -5.55 15.72 -9.97
CA ARG A 14 -6.64 15.19 -10.77
C ARG A 14 -6.17 15.08 -12.22
N TYR A 15 -6.21 13.88 -12.77
CA TYR A 15 -5.76 13.60 -14.12
C TYR A 15 -6.60 12.47 -14.74
N ASN A 16 -7.09 12.64 -15.98
CA ASN A 16 -7.90 11.64 -16.69
C ASN A 16 -9.06 11.06 -15.86
N HIS A 17 -9.81 11.90 -15.16
CA HIS A 17 -10.98 11.53 -14.32
C HIS A 17 -10.65 10.66 -13.11
N ASP A 18 -9.37 10.62 -12.69
CA ASP A 18 -8.91 9.89 -11.52
C ASP A 18 -7.95 10.77 -10.72
N ILE A 19 -7.64 10.37 -9.50
CA ILE A 19 -6.66 11.04 -8.65
C ILE A 19 -5.36 10.24 -8.69
N TYR A 20 -4.27 10.93 -9.00
CA TYR A 20 -2.93 10.35 -9.07
C TYR A 20 -1.99 11.01 -8.07
N LYS A 21 -1.20 10.20 -7.39
CA LYS A 21 -0.07 10.64 -6.57
C LYS A 21 1.20 10.65 -7.42
N ILE A 22 1.93 11.76 -7.44
CA ILE A 22 3.23 11.83 -8.12
C ILE A 22 4.24 11.05 -7.28
N VAL A 23 4.76 9.97 -7.83
CA VAL A 23 5.74 9.10 -7.15
C VAL A 23 7.17 9.37 -7.58
N GLU A 24 7.35 9.90 -8.80
CA GLU A 24 8.65 10.27 -9.34
C GLU A 24 8.49 11.43 -10.34
N PHE A 25 9.43 12.36 -10.38
CA PHE A 25 9.46 13.44 -11.36
C PHE A 25 10.86 13.86 -11.75
N LEU A 26 11.02 14.38 -12.95
CA LEU A 26 12.26 14.91 -13.48
C LEU A 26 12.00 16.16 -14.32
N HIS A 27 12.56 17.30 -13.88
CA HIS A 27 12.58 18.52 -14.69
C HIS A 27 13.66 18.42 -15.76
N VAL A 28 13.26 18.58 -17.03
CA VAL A 28 14.16 18.55 -18.17
C VAL A 28 14.17 19.90 -18.85
N LYS A 29 15.35 20.49 -18.98
CA LYS A 29 15.62 21.71 -19.75
C LYS A 29 16.53 21.32 -20.91
N PRO A 30 15.99 20.95 -22.08
CA PRO A 30 16.81 20.62 -23.24
C PRO A 30 17.56 21.85 -23.75
N GLY A 31 18.75 21.67 -24.30
CA GLY A 31 19.53 22.76 -24.88
C GLY A 31 18.83 23.41 -26.08
N LYS A 32 17.93 22.70 -26.76
CA LYS A 32 17.03 23.18 -27.82
C LYS A 32 15.63 22.66 -27.53
N GLY A 33 14.64 23.56 -27.49
CA GLY A 33 13.23 23.23 -27.26
C GLY A 33 12.69 23.65 -25.89
N PRO A 34 11.36 23.58 -25.69
CA PRO A 34 10.73 23.97 -24.44
C PRO A 34 11.06 23.00 -23.30
N ALA A 35 11.15 23.54 -22.08
CA ALA A 35 11.31 22.72 -20.88
C ALA A 35 10.05 21.89 -20.59
N PHE A 36 10.23 20.74 -19.97
CA PHE A 36 9.12 19.84 -19.58
C PHE A 36 9.44 19.10 -18.29
N VAL A 37 8.42 18.51 -17.69
CA VAL A 37 8.55 17.67 -16.50
C VAL A 37 8.01 16.27 -16.81
N ARG A 38 8.87 15.27 -16.74
CA ARG A 38 8.46 13.86 -16.76
C ARG A 38 7.99 13.46 -15.38
N THR A 39 6.89 12.73 -15.31
CA THR A 39 6.32 12.27 -14.04
C THR A 39 5.91 10.81 -14.16
N LYS A 40 6.07 10.08 -13.04
CA LYS A 40 5.36 8.82 -12.80
C LYS A 40 4.20 9.09 -11.86
N LEU A 41 3.02 8.73 -12.31
CA LEU A 41 1.76 8.97 -11.65
C LEU A 41 1.19 7.63 -11.18
N LYS A 42 1.01 7.44 -9.87
CA LYS A 42 0.33 6.26 -9.31
C LYS A 42 -1.13 6.64 -9.01
N SER A 43 -2.08 5.97 -9.65
CA SER A 43 -3.50 6.11 -9.32
C SER A 43 -3.71 5.73 -7.86
N VAL A 44 -4.39 6.59 -7.09
CA VAL A 44 -4.72 6.32 -5.69
C VAL A 44 -5.87 5.33 -5.55
N THR A 45 -6.72 5.23 -6.58
CA THR A 45 -7.89 4.33 -6.59
C THR A 45 -7.56 2.94 -7.08
N THR A 46 -6.71 2.81 -8.12
CA THR A 46 -6.41 1.51 -8.76
C THR A 46 -4.99 1.01 -8.52
N GLY A 47 -4.10 1.84 -7.95
CA GLY A 47 -2.67 1.51 -7.77
C GLY A 47 -1.84 1.50 -9.06
N LYS A 48 -2.47 1.65 -10.24
CA LYS A 48 -1.79 1.62 -11.54
C LYS A 48 -0.83 2.79 -11.70
N VAL A 49 0.38 2.50 -12.18
CA VAL A 49 1.40 3.52 -12.47
C VAL A 49 1.42 3.81 -13.96
N ILE A 50 1.42 5.09 -14.30
CA ILE A 50 1.55 5.59 -15.67
C ILE A 50 2.65 6.65 -15.76
N ASP A 51 3.29 6.74 -16.90
CA ASP A 51 4.22 7.83 -17.22
C ASP A 51 3.47 8.95 -17.91
N ASN A 52 3.73 10.20 -17.50
CA ASN A 52 3.19 11.38 -18.15
C ASN A 52 4.21 12.52 -18.21
N THR A 53 4.12 13.34 -19.25
CA THR A 53 4.99 14.50 -19.44
C THR A 53 4.16 15.77 -19.52
N PHE A 54 4.45 16.71 -18.65
CA PHE A 54 3.83 18.03 -18.65
C PHE A 54 4.79 19.06 -19.25
N SER A 55 4.29 19.91 -20.14
CA SER A 55 5.06 21.07 -20.61
C SER A 55 5.30 22.05 -19.47
N ALA A 56 6.44 22.73 -19.44
CA ALA A 56 6.71 23.75 -18.42
C ALA A 56 5.62 24.82 -18.39
N GLY A 57 5.16 25.19 -17.20
CA GLY A 57 4.07 26.15 -17.02
C GLY A 57 2.66 25.58 -17.19
N HIS A 58 2.52 24.26 -17.45
CA HIS A 58 1.21 23.62 -17.50
C HIS A 58 0.49 23.74 -16.15
N LYS A 59 -0.78 24.12 -16.17
CA LYS A 59 -1.62 24.17 -14.97
C LYS A 59 -1.98 22.77 -14.53
N ILE A 60 -1.82 22.50 -13.24
CA ILE A 60 -2.10 21.21 -12.61
C ILE A 60 -3.28 21.41 -11.67
N ASP A 61 -4.25 20.53 -11.77
CA ASP A 61 -5.38 20.44 -10.83
C ASP A 61 -4.93 19.65 -9.62
N ASP A 62 -4.41 20.34 -8.62
CA ASP A 62 -3.94 19.76 -7.36
C ASP A 62 -5.12 19.40 -6.46
N VAL A 63 -5.04 18.22 -5.84
CA VAL A 63 -6.01 17.71 -4.87
C VAL A 63 -5.39 17.77 -3.49
N ARG A 64 -6.09 18.44 -2.56
CA ARG A 64 -5.66 18.47 -1.16
C ARG A 64 -6.05 17.18 -0.49
N VAL A 65 -5.06 16.54 0.11
CA VAL A 65 -5.24 15.28 0.82
C VAL A 65 -4.64 15.37 2.21
N GLU A 66 -5.27 14.68 3.15
CA GLU A 66 -4.78 14.48 4.50
C GLU A 66 -4.64 13.00 4.78
N THR A 67 -3.69 12.66 5.66
CA THR A 67 -3.47 11.29 6.10
C THR A 67 -3.91 11.14 7.55
N HIS A 68 -4.76 10.17 7.81
CA HIS A 68 -5.22 9.83 9.15
C HIS A 68 -4.90 8.38 9.49
N LYS A 69 -4.74 8.09 10.77
CA LYS A 69 -4.54 6.73 11.27
C LYS A 69 -5.89 6.11 11.57
N PHE A 70 -6.10 4.92 11.03
CA PHE A 70 -7.28 4.12 11.27
C PHE A 70 -6.89 2.74 11.75
N GLN A 71 -7.65 2.19 12.66
CA GLN A 71 -7.51 0.82 13.10
C GLN A 71 -8.51 -0.05 12.33
N PHE A 72 -8.02 -1.14 11.75
CA PHE A 72 -8.89 -2.15 11.15
C PHE A 72 -9.65 -2.88 12.26
N LEU A 73 -10.97 -2.92 12.16
CA LEU A 73 -11.82 -3.58 13.14
C LEU A 73 -12.14 -5.01 12.73
N TYR A 74 -12.83 -5.17 11.61
CA TYR A 74 -13.23 -6.45 11.05
C TYR A 74 -13.65 -6.29 9.59
N ASN A 75 -13.84 -7.41 8.91
CA ASN A 75 -14.46 -7.42 7.59
C ASN A 75 -15.77 -8.24 7.60
N ASP A 76 -16.71 -7.78 6.83
CA ASP A 76 -17.97 -8.47 6.54
C ASP A 76 -18.01 -8.80 5.05
N GLY A 77 -17.46 -9.96 4.70
CA GLY A 77 -17.26 -10.34 3.31
C GLY A 77 -16.28 -9.42 2.58
N ASP A 78 -16.78 -8.63 1.65
CA ASP A 78 -15.97 -7.71 0.85
C ASP A 78 -15.91 -6.28 1.42
N THR A 79 -16.57 -6.02 2.54
CA THR A 79 -16.55 -4.72 3.22
C THR A 79 -15.64 -4.76 4.44
N TYR A 80 -14.71 -3.81 4.52
CA TYR A 80 -13.73 -3.67 5.59
C TYR A 80 -14.06 -2.43 6.42
N HIS A 81 -14.16 -2.60 7.73
CA HIS A 81 -14.54 -1.56 8.68
C HIS A 81 -13.31 -1.04 9.43
N PHE A 82 -13.16 0.26 9.43
CA PHE A 82 -12.04 0.95 10.07
C PHE A 82 -12.54 2.04 11.03
N MET A 83 -11.78 2.27 12.08
CA MET A 83 -12.06 3.32 13.07
C MET A 83 -10.88 4.28 13.15
N ASN A 84 -11.14 5.56 13.01
CA ASN A 84 -10.14 6.61 13.21
C ASN A 84 -9.61 6.57 14.64
N THR A 85 -8.30 6.60 14.80
CA THR A 85 -7.66 6.53 16.14
C THR A 85 -7.77 7.81 16.95
N ASP A 86 -8.11 8.94 16.32
CA ASP A 86 -8.16 10.24 16.97
C ASP A 86 -9.57 10.61 17.44
N ASP A 87 -10.58 10.45 16.56
CA ASP A 87 -11.95 10.87 16.82
C ASP A 87 -12.95 9.70 16.89
N TYR A 88 -12.47 8.45 16.69
CA TYR A 88 -13.26 7.21 16.70
C TYR A 88 -14.36 7.14 15.63
N SER A 89 -14.35 8.01 14.64
CA SER A 89 -15.23 7.92 13.49
C SER A 89 -14.94 6.65 12.69
N GLN A 90 -15.97 6.07 12.10
CA GLN A 90 -15.84 4.82 11.34
C GLN A 90 -16.02 5.07 9.86
N ILE A 91 -15.26 4.33 9.06
CA ILE A 91 -15.38 4.29 7.60
C ILE A 91 -15.45 2.84 7.13
N GLU A 92 -16.11 2.66 6.00
CA GLU A 92 -16.24 1.38 5.31
C GLU A 92 -15.57 1.46 3.95
N LEU A 93 -14.76 0.46 3.62
CA LEU A 93 -14.06 0.37 2.35
C LEU A 93 -14.27 -0.99 1.71
N GLN A 94 -14.35 -1.01 0.39
CA GLN A 94 -14.49 -2.25 -0.35
C GLN A 94 -13.12 -2.93 -0.50
N LYS A 95 -13.10 -4.24 -0.45
CA LYS A 95 -11.90 -5.09 -0.58
C LYS A 95 -11.04 -4.74 -1.81
N ASN A 96 -11.69 -4.41 -2.93
CA ASN A 96 -11.01 -4.06 -4.18
C ASN A 96 -10.26 -2.72 -4.15
N THR A 97 -10.50 -1.88 -3.14
CA THR A 97 -9.77 -0.62 -2.92
C THR A 97 -8.56 -0.76 -2.00
N LEU A 98 -8.37 -1.94 -1.43
CA LEU A 98 -7.31 -2.24 -0.48
C LEU A 98 -6.16 -2.98 -1.16
N ASP A 99 -4.94 -2.58 -0.85
CA ASP A 99 -3.74 -3.34 -1.21
C ASP A 99 -3.54 -4.46 -0.18
N ARG A 100 -3.44 -5.70 -0.63
CA ARG A 100 -3.16 -6.87 0.21
C ARG A 100 -4.12 -7.05 1.41
N PRO A 101 -5.44 -6.99 1.22
CA PRO A 101 -6.39 -7.14 2.33
C PRO A 101 -6.26 -8.49 3.05
N GLU A 102 -5.72 -9.51 2.38
CA GLU A 102 -5.45 -10.83 2.95
C GLU A 102 -4.37 -10.84 4.05
N LEU A 103 -3.55 -9.79 4.15
CA LEU A 103 -2.54 -9.63 5.20
C LEU A 103 -3.01 -8.74 6.35
N MET A 104 -4.22 -8.18 6.25
CA MET A 104 -4.75 -7.25 7.23
C MET A 104 -5.33 -7.99 8.43
N LYS A 105 -4.74 -7.76 9.60
CA LYS A 105 -5.14 -8.34 10.87
C LYS A 105 -6.04 -7.37 11.64
N GLU A 106 -7.03 -7.88 12.34
CA GLU A 106 -7.85 -7.08 13.28
C GLU A 106 -6.97 -6.36 14.31
N GLY A 107 -7.24 -5.09 14.53
CA GLY A 107 -6.44 -4.23 15.38
C GLY A 107 -5.25 -3.56 14.70
N GLU A 108 -4.91 -3.92 13.46
CA GLU A 108 -3.81 -3.31 12.72
C GLU A 108 -4.10 -1.84 12.41
N VAL A 109 -3.08 -0.99 12.58
CA VAL A 109 -3.20 0.45 12.29
C VAL A 109 -2.68 0.74 10.90
N VAL A 110 -3.55 1.28 10.07
CA VAL A 110 -3.28 1.66 8.68
C VAL A 110 -3.28 3.18 8.51
N THR A 111 -2.74 3.66 7.42
CA THR A 111 -2.81 5.08 7.05
C THR A 111 -3.83 5.24 5.93
N VAL A 112 -4.87 6.04 6.16
CA VAL A 112 -5.88 6.35 5.16
C VAL A 112 -5.62 7.73 4.58
N LEU A 113 -5.58 7.82 3.26
CA LEU A 113 -5.49 9.07 2.52
C LEU A 113 -6.91 9.57 2.25
N ILE A 114 -7.24 10.75 2.75
CA ILE A 114 -8.57 11.35 2.64
C ILE A 114 -8.48 12.62 1.78
N ASN A 115 -9.40 12.76 0.84
CA ASN A 115 -9.60 14.00 0.10
C ASN A 115 -10.28 15.04 1.02
N THR A 116 -9.66 16.20 1.23
CA THR A 116 -10.21 17.24 2.11
C THR A 116 -11.40 17.99 1.52
N GLU A 117 -11.63 17.89 0.21
CA GLU A 117 -12.73 18.59 -0.47
C GLU A 117 -14.09 17.93 -0.20
N ASP A 118 -14.12 16.60 -0.16
CA ASP A 118 -15.36 15.82 0.00
C ASP A 118 -15.33 14.87 1.21
N GLY A 119 -14.19 14.78 1.91
CA GLY A 119 -14.00 13.89 3.06
C GLY A 119 -13.92 12.41 2.69
N LEU A 120 -13.81 12.07 1.40
CA LEU A 120 -13.83 10.69 0.95
C LEU A 120 -12.44 10.04 1.07
N PRO A 121 -12.38 8.79 1.56
CA PRO A 121 -11.15 8.02 1.58
C PRO A 121 -10.73 7.65 0.14
N LEU A 122 -9.47 7.92 -0.20
CA LEU A 122 -8.90 7.66 -1.52
C LEU A 122 -8.10 6.36 -1.58
N SER A 123 -7.31 6.08 -0.55
CA SER A 123 -6.50 4.87 -0.47
C SER A 123 -6.15 4.52 0.96
N VAL A 124 -5.81 3.26 1.19
CA VAL A 124 -5.32 2.73 2.45
C VAL A 124 -3.90 2.23 2.25
N GLU A 125 -2.99 2.71 3.07
CA GLU A 125 -1.60 2.26 3.08
C GLU A 125 -1.37 1.43 4.36
N MET A 126 -1.05 0.15 4.18
CA MET A 126 -0.65 -0.72 5.28
C MET A 126 0.75 -0.36 5.78
N PRO A 127 1.11 -0.70 7.03
CA PRO A 127 2.50 -0.60 7.47
C PRO A 127 3.41 -1.45 6.58
N ALA A 128 4.67 -1.09 6.45
CA ALA A 128 5.63 -1.78 5.57
C ALA A 128 5.81 -3.28 5.87
N SER A 129 5.45 -3.70 7.07
CA SER A 129 5.41 -5.10 7.48
C SER A 129 4.38 -5.33 8.58
N VAL A 130 3.80 -6.52 8.61
CA VAL A 130 2.86 -6.98 9.64
C VAL A 130 3.40 -8.23 10.33
N ILE A 131 2.99 -8.43 11.59
CA ILE A 131 3.34 -9.61 12.37
C ILE A 131 2.12 -10.52 12.41
N LEU A 132 2.26 -11.73 11.84
CA LEU A 132 1.20 -12.72 11.71
C LEU A 132 1.63 -14.04 12.33
N GLU A 133 0.69 -14.72 12.99
CA GLU A 133 0.91 -16.06 13.53
C GLU A 133 0.65 -17.11 12.44
N VAL A 134 1.53 -18.10 12.37
CA VAL A 134 1.37 -19.25 11.49
C VAL A 134 0.36 -20.21 12.09
N THR A 135 -0.77 -20.40 11.45
CA THR A 135 -1.85 -21.30 11.91
C THR A 135 -1.72 -22.71 11.35
N HIS A 136 -1.13 -22.86 10.15
CA HIS A 136 -0.91 -24.15 9.54
C HIS A 136 0.32 -24.14 8.63
N THR A 137 1.17 -25.17 8.74
CA THR A 137 2.27 -25.43 7.81
C THR A 137 2.69 -26.90 7.86
N GLU A 138 3.10 -27.44 6.72
CA GLU A 138 3.63 -28.80 6.68
C GLU A 138 5.01 -28.89 7.36
N PRO A 139 5.35 -30.05 7.91
CA PRO A 139 6.73 -30.29 8.41
C PRO A 139 7.76 -30.09 7.29
N GLY A 140 8.84 -29.38 7.60
CA GLY A 140 9.95 -29.20 6.67
C GLY A 140 10.66 -30.54 6.40
N VAL A 141 10.43 -31.15 5.24
CA VAL A 141 11.14 -32.39 4.84
C VAL A 141 12.54 -32.01 4.36
N LYS A 142 13.55 -32.43 5.11
CA LYS A 142 14.95 -32.37 4.69
C LYS A 142 15.20 -33.41 3.59
N GLY A 143 14.93 -33.05 2.33
CA GLY A 143 15.09 -33.98 1.21
C GLY A 143 15.84 -33.40 0.02
N ASN A 144 16.22 -32.15 0.03
CA ASN A 144 17.01 -31.58 -1.05
C ASN A 144 17.98 -30.52 -0.50
N THR A 145 19.22 -30.60 -0.92
CA THR A 145 20.36 -29.72 -0.54
C THR A 145 20.27 -28.32 -1.19
N ALA A 146 19.07 -27.83 -1.49
CA ALA A 146 18.87 -26.48 -1.98
C ALA A 146 18.98 -25.49 -0.80
N THR A 147 20.03 -24.72 -0.80
CA THR A 147 20.15 -23.48 -0.02
C THR A 147 18.93 -22.60 -0.36
N ASN A 148 18.12 -22.23 0.66
CA ASN A 148 16.89 -21.44 0.57
C ASN A 148 15.60 -22.21 0.21
N ALA A 149 15.46 -23.47 0.60
CA ALA A 149 14.19 -24.18 0.50
C ALA A 149 13.11 -23.50 1.38
N THR A 150 11.97 -23.25 0.76
CA THR A 150 10.79 -22.67 1.44
C THR A 150 9.61 -23.62 1.37
N LYS A 151 8.65 -23.44 2.25
CA LYS A 151 7.37 -24.17 2.29
C LYS A 151 6.22 -23.19 2.47
N PRO A 152 5.00 -23.51 2.01
CA PRO A 152 3.83 -22.70 2.26
C PRO A 152 3.42 -22.76 3.73
N ALA A 153 3.04 -21.63 4.30
CA ALA A 153 2.45 -21.51 5.61
C ALA A 153 1.19 -20.65 5.53
N THR A 154 0.11 -21.12 6.14
CA THR A 154 -1.12 -20.33 6.31
C THR A 154 -0.99 -19.53 7.60
N VAL A 155 -1.31 -18.25 7.53
CA VAL A 155 -1.28 -17.34 8.68
C VAL A 155 -2.69 -17.05 9.19
N GLU A 156 -2.79 -16.45 10.37
CA GLU A 156 -4.04 -16.18 11.10
C GLU A 156 -5.10 -15.42 10.28
N THR A 157 -4.69 -14.64 9.29
CA THR A 157 -5.58 -13.94 8.36
C THR A 157 -6.11 -14.81 7.23
N GLY A 158 -5.68 -16.07 7.13
CA GLY A 158 -6.00 -17.00 6.06
C GLY A 158 -5.12 -16.88 4.81
N ALA A 159 -4.18 -15.93 4.78
CA ALA A 159 -3.23 -15.80 3.68
C ALA A 159 -2.18 -16.92 3.71
N THR A 160 -1.63 -17.23 2.53
CA THR A 160 -0.51 -18.17 2.40
C THR A 160 0.78 -17.41 2.10
N VAL A 161 1.80 -17.66 2.91
CA VAL A 161 3.13 -17.04 2.79
C VAL A 161 4.19 -18.14 2.68
N ASN A 162 5.13 -18.01 1.74
CA ASN A 162 6.26 -18.93 1.68
C ASN A 162 7.28 -18.60 2.75
N VAL A 163 7.57 -19.58 3.61
CA VAL A 163 8.46 -19.43 4.77
C VAL A 163 9.62 -20.43 4.72
N PRO A 164 10.75 -20.18 5.40
CA PRO A 164 11.82 -21.16 5.57
C PRO A 164 11.32 -22.44 6.24
N LEU A 165 12.01 -23.58 5.98
CA LEU A 165 11.62 -24.90 6.49
C LEU A 165 11.57 -25.02 8.01
N PHE A 166 12.29 -24.17 8.75
CA PHE A 166 12.33 -24.18 10.21
C PHE A 166 11.15 -23.50 10.90
N ILE A 167 10.27 -22.83 10.13
CA ILE A 167 9.06 -22.21 10.70
C ILE A 167 8.02 -23.29 10.99
N ASN A 168 7.40 -23.19 12.16
CA ASN A 168 6.38 -24.12 12.66
C ASN A 168 5.05 -23.41 12.92
N GLU A 169 4.00 -24.19 13.12
CA GLU A 169 2.73 -23.70 13.62
C GLU A 169 2.91 -23.02 14.98
N GLY A 170 2.25 -21.90 15.20
CA GLY A 170 2.40 -21.04 16.38
C GLY A 170 3.55 -20.04 16.32
N ASP A 171 4.45 -20.16 15.34
CA ASP A 171 5.51 -19.14 15.17
C ASP A 171 4.90 -17.82 14.67
N LYS A 172 5.37 -16.70 15.23
CA LYS A 172 5.05 -15.37 14.73
C LYS A 172 6.08 -14.94 13.69
N ILE A 173 5.59 -14.57 12.52
CA ILE A 173 6.44 -14.16 11.40
C ILE A 173 6.15 -12.72 11.02
N LYS A 174 7.19 -12.00 10.63
CA LYS A 174 7.09 -10.68 10.03
C LYS A 174 7.02 -10.82 8.52
N VAL A 175 5.97 -10.29 7.94
CA VAL A 175 5.69 -10.34 6.50
C VAL A 175 5.79 -8.94 5.93
N GLU A 176 6.54 -8.77 4.85
CA GLU A 176 6.60 -7.51 4.09
C GLU A 176 5.28 -7.35 3.33
N THR A 177 4.55 -6.26 3.59
CA THR A 177 3.19 -6.08 3.08
C THR A 177 3.14 -5.85 1.58
N GLU A 178 4.10 -5.11 1.02
CA GLU A 178 4.13 -4.80 -0.42
C GLU A 178 4.24 -6.07 -1.29
N LYS A 179 5.09 -7.02 -0.88
CA LYS A 179 5.37 -8.24 -1.64
C LYS A 179 4.64 -9.48 -1.12
N GLY A 180 4.12 -9.41 0.12
CA GLY A 180 3.55 -10.58 0.79
C GLY A 180 4.60 -11.65 1.12
N THR A 181 5.86 -11.26 1.37
CA THR A 181 6.98 -12.18 1.56
C THR A 181 7.43 -12.22 3.01
N TYR A 182 7.84 -13.41 3.46
CA TYR A 182 8.47 -13.60 4.77
C TYR A 182 9.74 -12.78 4.89
N LYS A 183 9.92 -12.10 6.02
CA LYS A 183 11.09 -11.31 6.34
C LYS A 183 11.92 -11.94 7.46
N GLU A 184 11.30 -12.20 8.59
CA GLU A 184 11.96 -12.77 9.76
C GLU A 184 10.96 -13.45 10.70
N ARG A 185 11.45 -14.35 11.57
CA ARG A 185 10.69 -14.87 12.69
C ARG A 185 10.82 -13.91 13.87
N VAL A 186 9.69 -13.54 14.46
CA VAL A 186 9.65 -12.72 15.66
C VAL A 186 9.86 -13.63 16.86
N LYS A 187 10.88 -13.35 17.67
CA LYS A 187 11.08 -14.01 18.96
C LYS A 187 10.31 -13.21 20.01
N GLU A 188 9.58 -13.90 20.85
CA GLU A 188 8.99 -13.31 22.06
C GLU A 188 10.07 -12.89 23.04
#